data_bebe3bb37851706c1b67782ee67961e0
#
_entry.id   bebe3bb37851706c1b67782ee67961e0
#
_cell.length_a   1.000
_cell.length_b   1.000
_cell.length_c   1.000
_cell.angle_alpha   90.00
_cell.angle_beta   90.00
_cell.angle_gamma   90.00
#
_symmetry.space_group_name_H-M   'P 1'
#
loop_
_entity.id
_entity.type
_entity.pdbx_description
1 polymer ?
#
loop_
_entity_poly.entity_id
_entity_poly.type
_entity_poly.pdbx_seq_one_letter_code
_entity_poly.pdbx_strand_id
1 'polypeptide(L)'
;MYGSVGSFLYIVKTAIGSEQRVADEMHARLHGSGSLTALQGDIMSILHPTGMRGYVFVESSAIYHVEKLIGRSGGRDPTSRRGINQTPLKNAKTVLPGEAPLADILPYLEPKAVTSGIEVGCIVEIISGAFKGEKARILSVSDSKEEVSMELYDQPIPMTVNMRGDHVRVIERVE
;
A
#
# COMPACT_ATOMS: atom_id res chain seq x y z
N MET A 1 -14.32 15.69 28.46
CA MET A 1 -14.67 14.38 27.88
C MET A 1 -14.71 14.58 26.37
N TYR A 2 -13.63 14.25 25.65
CA TYR A 2 -13.66 14.19 24.19
C TYR A 2 -14.22 12.82 23.86
N GLY A 3 -15.48 12.78 23.40
CA GLY A 3 -16.05 11.56 22.83
C GLY A 3 -15.20 11.16 21.63
N SER A 4 -14.70 9.93 21.59
CA SER A 4 -14.07 9.37 20.41
C SER A 4 -15.13 9.38 19.31
N VAL A 5 -15.03 10.28 18.36
CA VAL A 5 -15.79 10.21 17.12
C VAL A 5 -15.33 8.92 16.46
N GLY A 6 -16.23 7.93 16.34
CA GLY A 6 -15.93 6.68 15.67
C GLY A 6 -15.45 7.01 14.26
N SER A 7 -14.26 6.55 13.88
CA SER A 7 -13.76 6.66 12.51
C SER A 7 -14.02 5.33 11.79
N PHE A 8 -14.30 5.43 10.50
CA PHE A 8 -14.58 4.31 9.63
C PHE A 8 -13.67 4.39 8.41
N LEU A 9 -13.31 3.26 7.88
CA LEU A 9 -12.45 3.18 6.71
C LEU A 9 -13.31 3.00 5.45
N TYR A 10 -13.27 3.99 4.57
CA TYR A 10 -14.00 4.01 3.31
C TYR A 10 -13.08 3.71 2.12
N ILE A 11 -13.63 3.09 1.08
CA ILE A 11 -12.90 2.67 -0.11
C ILE A 11 -13.18 3.63 -1.26
N VAL A 12 -12.15 4.24 -1.80
CA VAL A 12 -12.21 5.03 -3.03
C VAL A 12 -11.65 4.21 -4.18
N LYS A 13 -12.49 3.89 -5.17
CA LYS A 13 -12.07 3.23 -6.40
C LYS A 13 -11.35 4.22 -7.30
N THR A 14 -10.16 3.84 -7.79
CA THR A 14 -9.32 4.68 -8.66
C THR A 14 -9.05 4.02 -10.00
N ALA A 15 -8.40 4.73 -10.91
CA ALA A 15 -7.77 4.11 -12.06
C ALA A 15 -6.51 3.36 -11.58
N ILE A 16 -6.33 2.12 -12.04
CA ILE A 16 -5.18 1.28 -11.69
C ILE A 16 -3.88 2.00 -12.09
N GLY A 17 -2.92 2.06 -11.16
CA GLY A 17 -1.65 2.76 -11.33
C GLY A 17 -1.70 4.27 -11.04
N SER A 18 -2.85 4.78 -10.56
CA SER A 18 -3.02 6.18 -10.17
C SER A 18 -3.26 6.36 -8.66
N GLU A 19 -3.12 5.31 -7.87
CA GLU A 19 -3.44 5.28 -6.44
C GLU A 19 -2.65 6.32 -5.67
N GLN A 20 -1.31 6.32 -5.83
CA GLN A 20 -0.41 7.29 -5.22
C GLN A 20 -0.81 8.72 -5.56
N ARG A 21 -0.99 9.01 -6.86
CA ARG A 21 -1.36 10.36 -7.32
C ARG A 21 -2.69 10.82 -6.74
N VAL A 22 -3.67 9.90 -6.66
CA VAL A 22 -4.98 10.21 -6.08
C VAL A 22 -4.84 10.50 -4.59
N ALA A 23 -4.06 9.72 -3.84
CA ALA A 23 -3.78 9.95 -2.43
C ALA A 23 -3.05 11.28 -2.20
N ASP A 24 -2.02 11.60 -2.99
CA ASP A 24 -1.28 12.86 -2.90
C ASP A 24 -2.18 14.07 -3.20
N GLU A 25 -3.07 13.96 -4.19
CA GLU A 25 -4.00 15.03 -4.53
C GLU A 25 -5.09 15.21 -3.47
N MET A 26 -5.58 14.12 -2.84
CA MET A 26 -6.46 14.18 -1.68
C MET A 26 -5.77 14.93 -0.52
N HIS A 27 -4.53 14.55 -0.22
CA HIS A 27 -3.73 15.20 0.83
C HIS A 27 -3.53 16.70 0.53
N ALA A 28 -3.17 17.04 -0.71
CA ALA A 28 -3.00 18.43 -1.13
C ALA A 28 -4.29 19.26 -0.98
N ARG A 29 -5.45 18.68 -1.26
CA ARG A 29 -6.76 19.32 -1.07
C ARG A 29 -7.09 19.58 0.40
N LEU A 30 -6.71 18.68 1.30
CA LEU A 30 -6.90 18.85 2.75
C LEU A 30 -5.99 19.93 3.32
N HIS A 31 -4.74 20.02 2.85
CA HIS A 31 -3.73 20.92 3.39
C HIS A 31 -3.50 22.19 2.55
N GLY A 32 -4.19 22.33 1.43
CA GLY A 32 -4.13 23.53 0.59
C GLY A 32 -4.97 24.69 1.11
N SER A 33 -4.86 25.85 0.46
CA SER A 33 -5.56 27.10 0.83
C SER A 33 -7.06 27.10 0.44
N GLY A 34 -7.70 25.94 0.31
CA GLY A 34 -9.08 25.82 -0.18
C GLY A 34 -10.12 25.54 0.89
N SER A 35 -11.39 25.48 0.46
CA SER A 35 -12.56 25.23 1.33
C SER A 35 -12.60 23.82 1.96
N LEU A 36 -11.67 22.93 1.60
CA LEU A 36 -11.60 21.56 2.13
C LEU A 36 -10.72 21.42 3.37
N THR A 37 -9.99 22.47 3.75
CA THR A 37 -9.26 22.49 5.04
C THR A 37 -10.18 22.26 6.25
N ALA A 38 -11.47 22.59 6.12
CA ALA A 38 -12.46 22.30 7.15
C ALA A 38 -12.68 20.79 7.37
N LEU A 39 -12.27 19.91 6.44
CA LEU A 39 -12.36 18.46 6.57
C LEU A 39 -11.15 17.81 7.29
N GLN A 40 -10.14 18.60 7.67
CA GLN A 40 -8.94 18.08 8.33
C GLN A 40 -9.23 17.38 9.67
N GLY A 41 -10.29 17.77 10.37
CA GLY A 41 -10.74 17.09 11.59
C GLY A 41 -11.60 15.85 11.35
N ASP A 42 -12.13 15.69 10.15
CA ASP A 42 -13.07 14.61 9.78
C ASP A 42 -12.41 13.50 8.99
N ILE A 43 -11.25 13.76 8.38
CA ILE A 43 -10.43 12.80 7.65
C ILE A 43 -9.13 12.59 8.41
N MET A 44 -8.93 11.39 8.94
CA MET A 44 -7.82 11.03 9.80
C MET A 44 -6.62 10.48 9.03
N SER A 45 -6.89 9.63 8.04
CA SER A 45 -5.81 9.02 7.26
C SER A 45 -6.22 8.74 5.81
N ILE A 46 -5.22 8.68 4.93
CA ILE A 46 -5.36 8.28 3.54
C ILE A 46 -4.30 7.21 3.27
N LEU A 47 -4.73 6.02 2.87
CA LEU A 47 -3.88 4.84 2.71
C LEU A 47 -3.99 4.30 1.29
N HIS A 48 -2.86 3.93 0.68
CA HIS A 48 -2.83 3.25 -0.62
C HIS A 48 -1.86 2.06 -0.58
N PRO A 49 -2.28 0.92 -0.02
CA PRO A 49 -1.43 -0.26 0.07
C PRO A 49 -1.00 -0.73 -1.34
N THR A 50 0.29 -1.01 -1.53
CA THR A 50 0.86 -1.41 -2.84
C THR A 50 0.26 -2.70 -3.39
N GLY A 51 -0.21 -3.60 -2.51
CA GLY A 51 -0.85 -4.85 -2.88
C GLY A 51 -2.31 -4.73 -3.33
N MET A 52 -2.95 -3.57 -3.14
CA MET A 52 -4.38 -3.36 -3.45
C MET A 52 -4.55 -2.33 -4.57
N ARG A 53 -4.26 -2.75 -5.80
CA ARG A 53 -4.31 -1.88 -6.98
C ARG A 53 -5.74 -1.44 -7.33
N GLY A 54 -5.88 -0.16 -7.67
CA GLY A 54 -7.17 0.44 -8.03
C GLY A 54 -7.97 0.96 -6.85
N TYR A 55 -7.40 0.97 -5.64
CA TYR A 55 -8.09 1.39 -4.43
C TYR A 55 -7.23 2.31 -3.57
N VAL A 56 -7.88 3.30 -2.97
CA VAL A 56 -7.35 4.17 -1.91
C VAL A 56 -8.32 4.07 -0.75
N PHE A 57 -7.81 3.94 0.45
CA PHE A 57 -8.60 3.86 1.67
C PHE A 57 -8.52 5.18 2.41
N VAL A 58 -9.65 5.65 2.90
CA VAL A 58 -9.75 6.93 3.62
C VAL A 58 -10.45 6.70 4.94
N GLU A 59 -9.75 6.96 6.02
CA GLU A 59 -10.35 6.95 7.35
C GLU A 59 -11.04 8.29 7.61
N SER A 60 -12.33 8.22 7.89
CA SER A 60 -13.16 9.41 8.09
C SER A 60 -14.30 9.15 9.08
N SER A 61 -14.81 10.21 9.68
CA SER A 61 -15.98 10.17 10.55
C SER A 61 -17.28 9.85 9.78
N ALA A 62 -17.33 10.13 8.46
CA ALA A 62 -18.48 9.84 7.64
C ALA A 62 -18.13 9.77 6.15
N ILE A 63 -18.88 8.96 5.40
CA ILE A 63 -18.70 8.74 3.94
C ILE A 63 -18.79 10.03 3.13
N TYR A 64 -19.68 10.95 3.50
CA TYR A 64 -19.89 12.20 2.75
C TYR A 64 -18.67 13.13 2.78
N HIS A 65 -17.80 13.04 3.78
CA HIS A 65 -16.55 13.77 3.81
C HIS A 65 -15.59 13.28 2.73
N VAL A 66 -15.55 11.96 2.52
CA VAL A 66 -14.75 11.34 1.47
C VAL A 66 -15.29 11.69 0.09
N GLU A 67 -16.62 11.65 -0.11
CA GLU A 67 -17.27 12.06 -1.35
C GLU A 67 -16.97 13.54 -1.68
N LYS A 68 -17.03 14.40 -0.68
CA LYS A 68 -16.70 15.81 -0.80
C LYS A 68 -15.23 16.02 -1.16
N LEU A 69 -14.32 15.25 -0.56
CA LEU A 69 -12.89 15.30 -0.83
C LEU A 69 -12.57 14.96 -2.29
N ILE A 70 -13.22 13.92 -2.84
CA ILE A 70 -13.00 13.54 -4.25
C ILE A 70 -13.79 14.41 -5.25
N GLY A 71 -14.64 15.34 -4.76
CA GLY A 71 -15.45 16.22 -5.61
C GLY A 71 -16.60 15.52 -6.30
N ARG A 72 -17.08 14.39 -5.75
CA ARG A 72 -18.20 13.61 -6.28
C ARG A 72 -19.34 13.49 -5.26
N SER A 73 -19.78 14.59 -4.72
CA SER A 73 -20.95 14.62 -3.85
C SER A 73 -22.20 14.29 -4.65
N GLY A 74 -22.51 13.01 -4.77
CA GLY A 74 -23.84 12.52 -5.17
C GLY A 74 -24.80 12.41 -4.00
N GLY A 75 -24.30 12.53 -2.78
CA GLY A 75 -25.05 12.45 -1.54
C GLY A 75 -25.59 13.80 -1.09
N ARG A 76 -26.86 13.84 -0.74
CA ARG A 76 -27.49 14.96 -0.08
C ARG A 76 -26.78 15.23 1.25
N ASP A 77 -25.91 16.23 1.31
CA ASP A 77 -25.54 16.86 2.57
C ASP A 77 -26.77 17.69 3.03
N PRO A 78 -27.47 17.26 4.08
CA PRO A 78 -28.67 17.98 4.54
C PRO A 78 -28.34 19.37 5.10
N THR A 79 -27.07 19.68 5.32
CA THR A 79 -26.61 20.96 5.91
C THR A 79 -26.05 21.92 4.86
N SER A 80 -25.70 21.44 3.68
CA SER A 80 -25.12 22.27 2.61
C SER A 80 -26.20 22.80 1.66
N ARG A 81 -26.68 24.00 1.94
CA ARG A 81 -27.57 24.77 1.03
C ARG A 81 -26.87 25.32 -0.22
N ARG A 82 -25.56 25.16 -0.32
CA ARG A 82 -24.75 25.52 -1.49
C ARG A 82 -23.93 24.31 -1.90
N GLY A 83 -24.27 23.75 -3.06
CA GLY A 83 -23.43 22.75 -3.71
C GLY A 83 -22.00 23.30 -3.82
N ILE A 84 -21.05 22.65 -3.13
CA ILE A 84 -19.64 22.98 -3.31
C ILE A 84 -19.28 22.43 -4.67
N ASN A 85 -19.19 23.31 -5.66
CA ASN A 85 -18.69 23.02 -7.00
C ASN A 85 -17.18 22.75 -6.90
N GLN A 86 -16.82 21.57 -6.44
CA GLN A 86 -15.44 21.11 -6.48
C GLN A 86 -15.23 20.33 -7.75
N THR A 87 -14.11 20.63 -8.41
CA THR A 87 -13.67 19.87 -9.57
C THR A 87 -13.44 18.42 -9.14
N PRO A 88 -14.05 17.42 -9.80
CA PRO A 88 -13.81 16.03 -9.51
C PRO A 88 -12.32 15.70 -9.54
N LEU A 89 -11.87 14.92 -8.58
CA LEU A 89 -10.49 14.47 -8.51
C LEU A 89 -10.19 13.53 -9.67
N LYS A 90 -9.16 13.85 -10.45
CA LYS A 90 -8.79 13.08 -11.63
C LYS A 90 -8.39 11.65 -11.21
N ASN A 91 -8.87 10.65 -11.93
CA ASN A 91 -8.65 9.23 -11.68
C ASN A 91 -9.32 8.65 -10.43
N ALA A 92 -9.92 9.42 -9.55
CA ALA A 92 -10.84 8.92 -8.54
C ALA A 92 -12.18 8.64 -9.20
N LYS A 93 -12.68 7.40 -9.12
CA LYS A 93 -13.91 6.99 -9.82
C LYS A 93 -15.15 7.14 -8.95
N THR A 94 -15.14 6.52 -7.79
CA THR A 94 -16.28 6.53 -6.87
C THR A 94 -15.85 6.12 -5.47
N VAL A 95 -16.62 6.52 -4.46
CA VAL A 95 -16.56 5.91 -3.12
C VAL A 95 -17.46 4.69 -3.14
N LEU A 96 -16.95 3.55 -2.69
CA LEU A 96 -17.76 2.36 -2.56
C LEU A 96 -18.69 2.49 -1.35
N PRO A 97 -19.91 1.98 -1.44
CA PRO A 97 -20.83 1.99 -0.31
C PRO A 97 -20.34 1.00 0.77
N GLY A 98 -20.46 1.40 2.03
CA GLY A 98 -20.06 0.58 3.18
C GLY A 98 -18.66 0.92 3.68
N GLU A 99 -18.30 0.28 4.77
CA GLU A 99 -17.05 0.44 5.51
C GLU A 99 -16.18 -0.77 5.27
N ALA A 100 -14.87 -0.56 5.17
CA ALA A 100 -13.91 -1.65 5.07
C ALA A 100 -13.44 -2.04 6.48
N PRO A 101 -13.49 -3.32 6.86
CA PRO A 101 -12.87 -3.77 8.10
C PRO A 101 -11.35 -3.54 8.06
N LEU A 102 -10.79 -2.90 9.07
CA LEU A 102 -9.34 -2.67 9.15
C LEU A 102 -8.56 -3.99 9.08
N ALA A 103 -9.11 -5.05 9.67
CA ALA A 103 -8.50 -6.38 9.66
C ALA A 103 -8.20 -6.92 8.25
N ASP A 104 -9.05 -6.59 7.27
CA ASP A 104 -8.88 -7.03 5.88
C ASP A 104 -7.74 -6.29 5.16
N ILE A 105 -7.36 -5.12 5.68
CA ILE A 105 -6.36 -4.23 5.07
C ILE A 105 -5.01 -4.35 5.77
N LEU A 106 -4.98 -4.69 7.05
CA LEU A 106 -3.75 -4.85 7.84
C LEU A 106 -2.66 -5.68 7.15
N PRO A 107 -2.96 -6.85 6.54
CA PRO A 107 -1.93 -7.65 5.86
C PRO A 107 -1.24 -6.94 4.68
N TYR A 108 -1.88 -5.90 4.15
CA TYR A 108 -1.33 -5.08 3.05
C TYR A 108 -0.63 -3.82 3.52
N LEU A 109 -0.83 -3.42 4.79
CA LEU A 109 -0.16 -2.30 5.43
C LEU A 109 1.12 -2.71 6.14
N GLU A 110 1.20 -3.98 6.58
CA GLU A 110 2.39 -4.51 7.20
C GLU A 110 3.51 -4.66 6.17
N PRO A 111 4.71 -4.10 6.42
CA PRO A 111 5.85 -4.32 5.55
C PRO A 111 6.20 -5.81 5.58
N LYS A 112 6.09 -6.47 4.43
CA LYS A 112 6.60 -7.83 4.29
C LYS A 112 8.12 -7.76 4.19
N ALA A 113 8.81 -8.50 5.03
CA ALA A 113 10.25 -8.66 4.93
C ALA A 113 10.60 -9.13 3.51
N VAL A 114 11.62 -8.54 2.90
CA VAL A 114 12.10 -8.88 1.55
C VAL A 114 12.54 -10.35 1.48
N THR A 115 12.92 -10.89 2.64
CA THR A 115 13.29 -12.30 2.88
C THR A 115 12.08 -13.21 3.11
N SER A 116 10.85 -12.68 3.12
CA SER A 116 9.64 -13.45 3.40
C SER A 116 9.45 -14.60 2.40
N GLY A 117 9.39 -15.82 2.91
CA GLY A 117 9.26 -17.03 2.10
C GLY A 117 10.60 -17.60 1.60
N ILE A 118 11.73 -17.02 2.01
CA ILE A 118 13.07 -17.57 1.79
C ILE A 118 13.53 -18.24 3.08
N GLU A 119 13.81 -19.54 3.01
CA GLU A 119 14.25 -20.34 4.14
C GLU A 119 15.63 -20.95 3.89
N VAL A 120 16.35 -21.28 4.97
CA VAL A 120 17.63 -21.97 4.87
C VAL A 120 17.46 -23.31 4.17
N GLY A 121 18.31 -23.59 3.17
CA GLY A 121 18.24 -24.80 2.36
C GLY A 121 17.43 -24.66 1.07
N CYS A 122 16.59 -23.64 0.91
CA CYS A 122 15.89 -23.38 -0.34
C CYS A 122 16.85 -23.15 -1.49
N ILE A 123 16.45 -23.62 -2.68
CA ILE A 123 17.15 -23.33 -3.92
C ILE A 123 16.52 -22.11 -4.56
N VAL A 124 17.34 -21.14 -4.89
CA VAL A 124 16.96 -19.86 -5.49
C VAL A 124 17.67 -19.63 -6.81
N GLU A 125 17.04 -18.86 -7.68
CA GLU A 125 17.65 -18.26 -8.87
C GLU A 125 17.95 -16.78 -8.58
N ILE A 126 19.14 -16.35 -8.92
CA ILE A 126 19.54 -14.94 -8.80
C ILE A 126 18.96 -14.17 -9.99
N ILE A 127 18.11 -13.18 -9.72
CA ILE A 127 17.41 -12.41 -10.76
C ILE A 127 18.06 -11.07 -11.08
N SER A 128 19.06 -10.65 -10.28
CA SER A 128 19.72 -9.35 -10.42
C SER A 128 21.21 -9.43 -10.07
N GLY A 129 22.00 -8.51 -10.62
CA GLY A 129 23.43 -8.38 -10.33
C GLY A 129 24.33 -9.23 -11.22
N ALA A 130 25.60 -9.39 -10.78
CA ALA A 130 26.67 -10.06 -11.56
C ALA A 130 26.41 -11.57 -11.77
N PHE A 131 25.65 -12.19 -10.87
CA PHE A 131 25.34 -13.63 -10.90
C PHE A 131 23.92 -13.93 -11.41
N LYS A 132 23.32 -13.00 -12.15
CA LYS A 132 21.97 -13.18 -12.68
C LYS A 132 21.85 -14.44 -13.53
N GLY A 133 20.86 -15.29 -13.20
CA GLY A 133 20.58 -16.56 -13.87
C GLY A 133 21.23 -17.77 -13.17
N GLU A 134 22.16 -17.53 -12.23
CA GLU A 134 22.78 -18.61 -11.46
C GLU A 134 21.82 -19.15 -10.39
N LYS A 135 21.98 -20.44 -10.08
CA LYS A 135 21.25 -21.10 -9.00
C LYS A 135 22.13 -21.18 -7.75
N ALA A 136 21.51 -20.96 -6.61
CA ALA A 136 22.19 -21.00 -5.33
C ALA A 136 21.32 -21.65 -4.25
N ARG A 137 21.98 -22.21 -3.22
CA ARG A 137 21.35 -22.72 -2.02
C ARG A 137 21.45 -21.68 -0.90
N ILE A 138 20.36 -21.39 -0.24
CA ILE A 138 20.35 -20.47 0.91
C ILE A 138 21.03 -21.13 2.10
N LEU A 139 22.05 -20.46 2.63
CA LEU A 139 22.79 -20.85 3.84
C LEU A 139 22.27 -20.16 5.09
N SER A 140 21.93 -18.88 4.99
CA SER A 140 21.36 -18.10 6.09
C SER A 140 20.47 -16.96 5.57
N VAL A 141 19.54 -16.55 6.41
CA VAL A 141 18.62 -15.44 6.16
C VAL A 141 18.73 -14.44 7.30
N SER A 142 18.89 -13.17 6.98
CA SER A 142 18.93 -12.07 7.94
C SER A 142 17.80 -11.08 7.65
N ASP A 143 16.69 -11.22 8.35
CA ASP A 143 15.51 -10.34 8.20
C ASP A 143 15.82 -8.90 8.56
N SER A 144 16.67 -8.67 9.59
CA SER A 144 17.06 -7.33 10.04
C SER A 144 17.88 -6.54 9.03
N LYS A 145 18.63 -7.25 8.16
CA LYS A 145 19.43 -6.66 7.08
C LYS A 145 18.78 -6.80 5.73
N GLU A 146 17.66 -7.53 5.65
CA GLU A 146 17.00 -7.90 4.40
C GLU A 146 17.93 -8.65 3.43
N GLU A 147 18.91 -9.39 3.95
CA GLU A 147 19.95 -10.09 3.21
C GLU A 147 19.85 -11.59 3.36
N VAL A 148 20.27 -12.30 2.32
CA VAL A 148 20.42 -13.74 2.30
C VAL A 148 21.85 -14.10 1.92
N SER A 149 22.43 -15.07 2.63
CA SER A 149 23.70 -15.69 2.27
C SER A 149 23.40 -17.00 1.52
N MET A 150 24.04 -17.19 0.40
CA MET A 150 23.81 -18.36 -0.45
C MET A 150 25.10 -18.90 -1.04
N GLU A 151 25.11 -20.18 -1.37
CA GLU A 151 26.20 -20.88 -2.04
C GLU A 151 25.79 -21.19 -3.49
N LEU A 152 26.63 -20.80 -4.45
CA LEU A 152 26.39 -21.04 -5.87
C LEU A 152 26.60 -22.55 -6.19
N TYR A 153 25.68 -23.12 -6.99
CA TYR A 153 25.64 -24.55 -7.29
C TYR A 153 26.69 -25.01 -8.31
N ASP A 154 26.90 -24.22 -9.36
CA ASP A 154 27.66 -24.65 -10.54
C ASP A 154 29.11 -24.13 -10.54
N GLN A 155 29.66 -23.77 -9.40
CA GLN A 155 31.04 -23.32 -9.29
C GLN A 155 31.96 -24.44 -8.82
N PRO A 156 33.13 -24.64 -9.45
CA PRO A 156 34.11 -25.68 -9.06
C PRO A 156 34.69 -25.43 -7.65
N ILE A 157 34.58 -24.23 -7.12
CA ILE A 157 34.95 -23.87 -5.76
C ILE A 157 33.70 -23.31 -5.09
N PRO A 158 33.33 -23.79 -3.88
CA PRO A 158 32.20 -23.27 -3.15
C PRO A 158 32.34 -21.75 -2.93
N MET A 159 31.45 -20.96 -3.50
CA MET A 159 31.45 -19.52 -3.38
C MET A 159 30.20 -19.06 -2.66
N THR A 160 30.38 -18.41 -1.50
CA THR A 160 29.29 -17.80 -0.75
C THR A 160 29.08 -16.35 -1.19
N VAL A 161 27.87 -16.02 -1.54
CA VAL A 161 27.44 -14.68 -1.96
C VAL A 161 26.37 -14.17 -1.03
N ASN A 162 26.49 -12.90 -0.61
CA ASN A 162 25.48 -12.20 0.18
C ASN A 162 24.78 -11.18 -0.72
N MET A 163 23.45 -11.20 -0.72
CA MET A 163 22.67 -10.20 -1.42
C MET A 163 21.29 -10.01 -0.78
N ARG A 164 20.59 -8.95 -1.20
CA ARG A 164 19.22 -8.69 -0.71
C ARG A 164 18.25 -9.77 -1.18
N GLY A 165 17.25 -10.06 -0.35
CA GLY A 165 16.24 -11.07 -0.65
C GLY A 165 15.39 -10.77 -1.88
N ASP A 166 15.26 -9.48 -2.28
CA ASP A 166 14.56 -9.06 -3.51
C ASP A 166 15.33 -9.37 -4.80
N HIS A 167 16.60 -9.74 -4.70
CA HIS A 167 17.43 -10.14 -5.85
C HIS A 167 17.41 -11.63 -6.14
N VAL A 168 16.64 -12.41 -5.39
CA VAL A 168 16.53 -13.86 -5.56
C VAL A 168 15.08 -14.30 -5.71
N ARG A 169 14.85 -15.38 -6.43
CA ARG A 169 13.56 -16.03 -6.60
C ARG A 169 13.65 -17.48 -6.16
N VAL A 170 12.82 -17.91 -5.23
CA VAL A 170 12.76 -19.30 -4.78
C VAL A 170 12.27 -20.18 -5.92
N ILE A 171 13.04 -21.23 -6.24
CA ILE A 171 12.70 -22.25 -7.24
C ILE A 171 12.20 -23.52 -6.54
N GLU A 172 12.90 -23.96 -5.49
CA GLU A 172 12.55 -25.14 -4.73
C GLU A 172 12.59 -24.83 -3.23
N ARG A 173 11.58 -25.31 -2.53
CA ARG A 173 11.52 -25.23 -1.06
C ARG A 173 11.97 -26.55 -0.46
N VAL A 174 12.58 -26.49 0.72
CA VAL A 174 12.83 -27.66 1.53
C VAL A 174 11.50 -28.05 2.17
N GLU A 175 11.06 -29.28 1.93
CA GLU A 175 9.94 -29.89 2.67
C GLU A 175 10.36 -30.31 4.08
#